data_2cdfbfde19c6f1a28ed2de88c481a3a7
#
_entry.id   2cdfbfde19c6f1a28ed2de88c481a3a7
#
_cell.length_a   1.000
_cell.length_b   1.000
_cell.length_c   1.000
_cell.angle_alpha   90.00
_cell.angle_beta   90.00
_cell.angle_gamma   90.00
#
_symmetry.space_group_name_H-M   'P 1'
#
loop_
_entity.id
_entity.type
_entity.pdbx_description
1 polymer ?
#
loop_
_entity_poly.entity_id
_entity_poly.type
_entity_poly.pdbx_seq_one_letter_code
_entity_poly.pdbx_strand_id
1 'polypeptide(L)'
;TRTPSSAASDVYKRQTEHIDLMIEMITELIEKGFAYENQKHVYFEVKKFADYGKLSNKNLDELIAGSRIEISENKKNSEDFVLWKPSTDDEPYWESPWGKGRPGWHLECSAMSKKFLGNEFDIHGGGIDLIFPHHENEIAQSRCANETKVFAKYWIHNAFITMSNEKMAKSQGNILKIKDFRNKISGQIIRLALMSTHYKQPLDWNDKLLSDCENTLDKWYRVYSSDLKSIKVPDEILKPLYEDLNTPGYIANLHNLFEKATKGEGIDLFISACQFIGLMNESTEQWNDFKKNKASISESEIKNMLSLRDKARENKNYKEADRIRDEL
;
A
#
# COMPACT_ATOMS: atom_id res chain seq x y z
N THR A 1 -14.24 -4.92 -18.63
CA THR A 1 -14.55 -3.81 -17.71
C THR A 1 -13.29 -3.51 -16.89
N ARG A 2 -12.70 -2.32 -17.10
CA ARG A 2 -11.55 -1.86 -16.30
C ARG A 2 -12.02 -1.67 -14.86
N THR A 3 -11.28 -2.21 -13.91
CA THR A 3 -11.58 -2.04 -12.49
C THR A 3 -11.34 -0.57 -12.06
N PRO A 4 -12.08 -0.02 -11.09
CA PRO A 4 -11.89 1.36 -10.62
C PRO A 4 -10.46 1.71 -10.22
N SER A 5 -9.70 0.75 -9.66
CA SER A 5 -8.30 0.95 -9.29
C SER A 5 -7.36 1.12 -10.49
N SER A 6 -7.65 0.50 -11.63
CA SER A 6 -6.86 0.72 -12.85
C SER A 6 -7.13 2.10 -13.45
N ALA A 7 -8.35 2.60 -13.33
CA ALA A 7 -8.70 3.95 -13.79
C ALA A 7 -7.96 5.03 -12.99
N ALA A 8 -7.88 4.91 -11.65
CA ALA A 8 -7.12 5.84 -10.81
C ALA A 8 -5.61 5.83 -11.15
N SER A 9 -5.03 4.65 -11.37
CA SER A 9 -3.62 4.51 -11.78
C SER A 9 -3.34 5.11 -13.17
N ASP A 10 -4.29 5.07 -14.11
CA ASP A 10 -4.15 5.66 -15.43
C ASP A 10 -4.25 7.19 -15.41
N VAL A 11 -4.98 7.76 -14.44
CA VAL A 11 -5.10 9.22 -14.24
C VAL A 11 -3.74 9.83 -13.89
N TYR A 12 -2.98 9.23 -12.99
CA TYR A 12 -1.66 9.77 -12.56
C TYR A 12 -0.52 9.54 -13.57
N LYS A 13 -0.72 8.78 -14.62
CA LYS A 13 0.31 8.51 -15.64
C LYS A 13 0.44 9.58 -16.70
N ARG A 14 -0.45 10.59 -16.72
CA ARG A 14 -0.55 11.58 -17.81
C ARG A 14 -0.55 13.02 -17.33
N GLN A 15 0.16 13.34 -16.25
CA GLN A 15 0.22 14.69 -15.70
C GLN A 15 0.66 15.73 -16.74
N THR A 16 1.54 15.36 -17.67
CA THR A 16 2.01 16.23 -18.74
C THR A 16 0.92 16.61 -19.76
N GLU A 17 -0.21 15.90 -19.79
CA GLU A 17 -1.37 16.24 -20.61
C GLU A 17 -2.31 17.25 -19.91
N HIS A 18 -2.00 17.67 -18.70
CA HIS A 18 -2.87 18.49 -17.83
C HIS A 18 -2.20 19.77 -17.32
N ILE A 19 -1.14 20.22 -17.97
CA ILE A 19 -0.41 21.41 -17.58
C ILE A 19 -1.29 22.65 -17.62
N ASP A 20 -2.15 22.78 -18.64
CA ASP A 20 -3.08 23.92 -18.76
C ASP A 20 -4.00 24.05 -17.53
N LEU A 21 -4.50 22.92 -17.00
CA LEU A 21 -5.33 22.91 -15.79
C LEU A 21 -4.53 23.33 -14.53
N MET A 22 -3.24 23.02 -14.51
CA MET A 22 -2.37 23.42 -13.40
C MET A 22 -2.10 24.94 -13.47
N ILE A 23 -1.88 25.48 -14.66
CA ILE A 23 -1.72 26.91 -14.89
C ILE A 23 -3.01 27.66 -14.53
N GLU A 24 -4.17 27.15 -14.92
CA GLU A 24 -5.48 27.68 -14.55
C GLU A 24 -5.65 27.73 -13.03
N MET A 25 -5.36 26.65 -12.31
CA MET A 25 -5.45 26.60 -10.85
C MET A 25 -4.49 27.58 -10.16
N ILE A 26 -3.28 27.76 -10.67
CA ILE A 26 -2.34 28.75 -10.16
C ILE A 26 -2.90 30.16 -10.35
N THR A 27 -3.45 30.44 -11.52
CA THR A 27 -4.06 31.75 -11.83
C THR A 27 -5.21 32.06 -10.88
N GLU A 28 -6.12 31.08 -10.66
CA GLU A 28 -7.19 31.21 -9.66
C GLU A 28 -6.64 31.52 -8.26
N LEU A 29 -5.56 30.86 -7.85
CA LEU A 29 -4.94 31.08 -6.53
C LEU A 29 -4.30 32.49 -6.41
N ILE A 30 -3.70 33.00 -7.47
CA ILE A 30 -3.16 34.36 -7.51
C ILE A 30 -4.28 35.40 -7.45
N GLU A 31 -5.33 35.24 -8.25
CA GLU A 31 -6.48 36.16 -8.30
C GLU A 31 -7.19 36.24 -6.95
N LYS A 32 -7.31 35.08 -6.25
CA LYS A 32 -7.88 34.99 -4.90
C LYS A 32 -6.92 35.42 -3.79
N GLY A 33 -5.68 35.77 -4.15
CA GLY A 33 -4.68 36.32 -3.25
C GLY A 33 -3.99 35.28 -2.35
N PHE A 34 -4.12 33.96 -2.62
CA PHE A 34 -3.44 32.89 -1.90
C PHE A 34 -2.05 32.56 -2.45
N ALA A 35 -1.73 33.02 -3.65
CA ALA A 35 -0.44 32.83 -4.27
C ALA A 35 0.17 34.15 -4.77
N TYR A 36 1.47 34.17 -4.98
CA TYR A 36 2.23 35.32 -5.48
C TYR A 36 3.36 34.89 -6.39
N GLU A 37 3.66 35.72 -7.38
CA GLU A 37 4.83 35.58 -8.23
C GLU A 37 6.04 36.32 -7.61
N ASN A 38 7.21 35.72 -7.67
CA ASN A 38 8.49 36.35 -7.42
C ASN A 38 9.59 35.70 -8.27
N GLN A 39 10.27 36.47 -9.10
CA GLN A 39 11.35 36.03 -9.98
C GLN A 39 10.99 34.81 -10.83
N LYS A 40 9.84 34.89 -11.51
CA LYS A 40 9.27 33.79 -12.35
C LYS A 40 8.90 32.51 -11.61
N HIS A 41 9.04 32.48 -10.29
CA HIS A 41 8.45 31.44 -9.45
C HIS A 41 7.07 31.89 -9.00
N VAL A 42 6.16 30.93 -8.84
CA VAL A 42 4.90 31.18 -8.15
C VAL A 42 4.88 30.34 -6.88
N TYR A 43 4.55 30.98 -5.77
CA TYR A 43 4.48 30.38 -4.45
C TYR A 43 3.08 30.49 -3.86
N PHE A 44 2.66 29.46 -3.15
CA PHE A 44 1.49 29.52 -2.27
C PHE A 44 1.89 30.16 -0.94
N GLU A 45 1.12 31.14 -0.47
CA GLU A 45 1.35 31.87 0.78
C GLU A 45 0.64 31.13 1.93
N VAL A 46 1.37 30.25 2.63
CA VAL A 46 0.81 29.32 3.63
C VAL A 46 0.06 30.04 4.75
N LYS A 47 0.55 31.18 5.22
CA LYS A 47 -0.09 31.97 6.30
C LYS A 47 -1.51 32.45 5.98
N LYS A 48 -1.90 32.48 4.71
CA LYS A 48 -3.25 32.86 4.30
C LYS A 48 -4.27 31.72 4.44
N PHE A 49 -3.81 30.49 4.60
CA PHE A 49 -4.66 29.35 4.82
C PHE A 49 -4.65 28.93 6.30
N ALA A 50 -5.62 29.41 7.08
CA ALA A 50 -5.67 29.23 8.53
C ALA A 50 -5.79 27.76 8.99
N ASP A 51 -6.24 26.86 8.12
CA ASP A 51 -6.40 25.43 8.42
C ASP A 51 -5.15 24.59 8.12
N TYR A 52 -4.03 25.21 7.73
CA TYR A 52 -2.80 24.49 7.40
C TYR A 52 -2.24 23.74 8.62
N GLY A 53 -1.90 22.47 8.43
CA GLY A 53 -1.40 21.61 9.50
C GLY A 53 -2.48 20.77 10.21
N LYS A 54 -3.78 20.95 9.87
CA LYS A 54 -4.87 20.20 10.52
C LYS A 54 -4.86 18.69 10.19
N LEU A 55 -4.45 18.28 8.98
CA LEU A 55 -4.36 16.87 8.62
C LEU A 55 -3.22 16.17 9.38
N SER A 56 -2.06 16.80 9.47
CA SER A 56 -0.90 16.29 10.18
C SER A 56 -1.00 16.44 11.70
N ASN A 57 -2.00 17.18 12.19
CA ASN A 57 -2.21 17.49 13.61
C ASN A 57 -0.97 18.15 14.25
N LYS A 58 -0.32 19.04 13.51
CA LYS A 58 0.88 19.78 13.93
C LYS A 58 0.67 21.27 13.71
N ASN A 59 1.26 22.06 14.59
CA ASN A 59 1.33 23.50 14.37
C ASN A 59 2.41 23.86 13.32
N LEU A 60 2.33 25.06 12.76
CA LEU A 60 3.21 25.50 11.67
C LEU A 60 4.70 25.47 12.07
N ASP A 61 5.03 25.84 13.30
CA ASP A 61 6.42 25.86 13.79
C ASP A 61 7.01 24.44 13.88
N GLU A 62 6.22 23.46 14.34
CA GLU A 62 6.62 22.05 14.35
C GLU A 62 6.81 21.48 12.94
N LEU A 63 5.97 21.92 12.00
CA LEU A 63 6.05 21.51 10.60
C LEU A 63 7.31 22.07 9.93
N ILE A 64 7.64 23.34 10.19
CA ILE A 64 8.85 23.99 9.71
C ILE A 64 10.10 23.30 10.26
N ALA A 65 10.15 23.04 11.56
CA ALA A 65 11.29 22.41 12.24
C ALA A 65 11.57 20.98 11.75
N GLY A 66 10.52 20.22 11.37
CA GLY A 66 10.60 18.82 10.94
C GLY A 66 10.74 18.59 9.44
N SER A 67 10.66 19.62 8.61
CA SER A 67 10.64 19.48 7.16
C SER A 67 11.96 19.88 6.49
N ARG A 68 12.27 19.21 5.36
CA ARG A 68 13.29 19.69 4.43
C ARG A 68 12.69 20.85 3.62
N ILE A 69 12.65 22.05 4.22
CA ILE A 69 12.18 23.23 3.52
C ILE A 69 13.30 23.68 2.56
N GLU A 70 12.97 23.79 1.28
CA GLU A 70 13.88 24.41 0.30
C GLU A 70 14.03 25.90 0.67
N ILE A 71 15.19 26.24 1.22
CA ILE A 71 15.52 27.65 1.55
C ILE A 71 15.72 28.38 0.22
N SER A 72 14.88 29.34 -0.04
CA SER A 72 14.97 30.20 -1.22
C SER A 72 14.76 31.64 -0.81
N GLU A 73 15.67 32.53 -1.24
CA GLU A 73 15.56 33.98 -1.03
C GLU A 73 14.35 34.60 -1.75
N ASN A 74 13.74 33.85 -2.65
CA ASN A 74 12.56 34.27 -3.42
C ASN A 74 11.25 34.09 -2.67
N LYS A 75 11.23 33.42 -1.52
CA LYS A 75 10.02 33.21 -0.73
C LYS A 75 9.76 34.39 0.22
N LYS A 76 8.49 34.76 0.41
CA LYS A 76 8.08 35.72 1.44
C LYS A 76 8.24 35.13 2.85
N ASN A 77 7.88 33.85 3.01
CA ASN A 77 8.01 33.10 4.25
C ASN A 77 8.66 31.75 3.96
N SER A 78 9.39 31.20 4.92
CA SER A 78 10.11 29.95 4.77
C SER A 78 9.19 28.76 4.45
N GLU A 79 7.98 28.76 5.00
CA GLU A 79 6.95 27.74 4.84
C GLU A 79 6.22 27.77 3.50
N ASP A 80 6.30 28.87 2.74
CA ASP A 80 5.66 28.97 1.44
C ASP A 80 6.20 27.91 0.49
N PHE A 81 5.34 27.29 -0.31
CA PHE A 81 5.74 26.24 -1.21
C PHE A 81 5.50 26.58 -2.69
N VAL A 82 6.31 26.00 -3.56
CA VAL A 82 6.34 26.34 -4.98
C VAL A 82 5.12 25.74 -5.71
N LEU A 83 4.45 26.54 -6.50
CA LEU A 83 3.39 26.14 -7.43
C LEU A 83 3.91 26.07 -8.88
N TRP A 84 4.82 27.00 -9.24
CA TRP A 84 5.49 27.04 -10.54
C TRP A 84 6.96 27.36 -10.36
N LYS A 85 7.84 26.61 -11.04
CA LYS A 85 9.30 26.78 -10.98
C LYS A 85 9.86 27.00 -12.37
N PRO A 86 10.69 28.03 -12.62
CA PRO A 86 11.39 28.17 -13.88
C PRO A 86 12.23 26.95 -14.18
N SER A 87 12.28 26.54 -15.45
CA SER A 87 13.13 25.46 -15.93
C SER A 87 14.38 26.01 -16.62
N THR A 88 15.48 25.30 -16.47
CA THR A 88 16.69 25.49 -17.28
C THR A 88 16.54 24.84 -18.65
N ASP A 89 17.46 25.11 -19.58
CA ASP A 89 17.38 24.57 -20.95
C ASP A 89 17.46 23.02 -20.99
N ASP A 90 18.06 22.40 -19.97
CA ASP A 90 18.20 20.93 -19.85
C ASP A 90 17.01 20.27 -19.13
N GLU A 91 16.05 21.05 -18.63
CA GLU A 91 14.89 20.54 -17.89
C GLU A 91 13.62 20.59 -18.76
N PRO A 92 12.68 19.66 -18.56
CA PRO A 92 11.35 19.77 -19.16
C PRO A 92 10.69 21.09 -18.79
N TYR A 93 10.06 21.76 -19.77
CA TYR A 93 9.36 23.01 -19.55
C TYR A 93 8.07 23.11 -20.37
N TRP A 94 7.19 23.97 -19.89
CA TRP A 94 5.98 24.40 -20.57
C TRP A 94 5.91 25.92 -20.51
N GLU A 95 5.26 26.52 -21.51
CA GLU A 95 5.00 27.95 -21.51
C GLU A 95 3.91 28.29 -20.48
N SER A 96 4.06 29.39 -19.80
CA SER A 96 3.09 29.90 -18.83
C SER A 96 3.12 31.44 -18.76
N PRO A 97 2.12 32.08 -18.11
CA PRO A 97 2.16 33.54 -17.88
C PRO A 97 3.41 34.02 -17.12
N TRP A 98 4.05 33.14 -16.35
CA TRP A 98 5.26 33.43 -15.57
C TRP A 98 6.56 33.08 -16.30
N GLY A 99 6.45 32.60 -17.53
CA GLY A 99 7.55 32.15 -18.39
C GLY A 99 7.71 30.62 -18.42
N LYS A 100 8.77 30.19 -19.12
CA LYS A 100 9.12 28.79 -19.26
C LYS A 100 9.40 28.15 -17.89
N GLY A 101 8.70 27.07 -17.59
CA GLY A 101 8.85 26.42 -16.29
C GLY A 101 8.06 25.11 -16.19
N ARG A 102 7.93 24.63 -14.98
CA ARG A 102 7.23 23.40 -14.62
C ARG A 102 6.41 23.55 -13.35
N PRO A 103 5.30 22.78 -13.18
CA PRO A 103 4.49 22.82 -11.99
C PRO A 103 5.24 22.26 -10.77
N GLY A 104 4.86 22.73 -9.59
CA GLY A 104 5.24 22.12 -8.32
C GLY A 104 4.57 20.75 -8.15
N TRP A 105 5.26 19.83 -7.47
CA TRP A 105 4.83 18.44 -7.31
C TRP A 105 3.40 18.25 -6.75
N HIS A 106 2.97 19.13 -5.85
CA HIS A 106 1.65 19.01 -5.19
C HIS A 106 0.49 19.44 -6.10
N LEU A 107 0.77 20.33 -7.04
CA LEU A 107 -0.22 20.92 -7.92
C LEU A 107 -0.82 19.91 -8.91
N GLU A 108 0.00 18.98 -9.36
CA GLU A 108 -0.42 17.91 -10.28
C GLU A 108 -1.62 17.15 -9.73
N CYS A 109 -1.52 16.70 -8.48
CA CYS A 109 -2.57 15.96 -7.81
C CYS A 109 -3.83 16.81 -7.60
N SER A 110 -3.68 18.05 -7.17
CA SER A 110 -4.81 18.97 -6.95
C SER A 110 -5.60 19.24 -8.23
N ALA A 111 -4.92 19.59 -9.32
CA ALA A 111 -5.57 19.90 -10.59
C ALA A 111 -6.23 18.66 -11.22
N MET A 112 -5.57 17.51 -11.17
CA MET A 112 -6.10 16.27 -11.72
C MET A 112 -7.28 15.74 -10.90
N SER A 113 -7.22 15.81 -9.57
CA SER A 113 -8.34 15.47 -8.69
C SER A 113 -9.57 16.33 -8.99
N LYS A 114 -9.40 17.66 -9.13
CA LYS A 114 -10.48 18.57 -9.54
C LYS A 114 -11.12 18.12 -10.86
N LYS A 115 -10.32 17.78 -11.87
CA LYS A 115 -10.80 17.37 -13.19
C LYS A 115 -11.59 16.07 -13.17
N PHE A 116 -11.11 15.06 -12.46
CA PHE A 116 -11.63 13.69 -12.58
C PHE A 116 -12.61 13.31 -11.47
N LEU A 117 -12.49 13.94 -10.29
CA LEU A 117 -13.28 13.62 -9.11
C LEU A 117 -14.17 14.77 -8.65
N GLY A 118 -13.94 15.99 -9.16
CA GLY A 118 -14.64 17.20 -8.75
C GLY A 118 -13.90 17.95 -7.64
N ASN A 119 -14.55 19.02 -7.15
CA ASN A 119 -13.95 19.91 -6.14
C ASN A 119 -13.83 19.26 -4.76
N GLU A 120 -14.69 18.30 -4.47
CA GLU A 120 -14.71 17.48 -3.26
C GLU A 120 -14.96 16.03 -3.65
N PHE A 121 -14.30 15.10 -2.98
CA PHE A 121 -14.46 13.66 -3.23
C PHE A 121 -14.39 12.83 -1.95
N ASP A 122 -14.61 11.51 -2.04
CA ASP A 122 -14.84 10.72 -0.84
C ASP A 122 -13.52 10.30 -0.17
N ILE A 123 -12.57 9.70 -0.90
CA ILE A 123 -11.40 9.06 -0.31
C ILE A 123 -10.13 9.54 -0.99
N HIS A 124 -9.15 10.02 -0.19
CA HIS A 124 -7.78 10.30 -0.60
C HIS A 124 -6.80 9.48 0.24
N GLY A 125 -5.77 8.94 -0.38
CA GLY A 125 -4.84 8.07 0.32
C GLY A 125 -3.42 8.12 -0.22
N GLY A 126 -2.47 7.66 0.61
CA GLY A 126 -1.06 7.60 0.25
C GLY A 126 -0.19 6.98 1.33
N GLY A 127 1.12 7.12 1.21
CA GLY A 127 2.03 6.77 2.28
C GLY A 127 1.96 7.76 3.44
N ILE A 128 2.30 7.32 4.63
CA ILE A 128 2.31 8.17 5.84
C ILE A 128 3.25 9.36 5.71
N ASP A 129 4.29 9.25 4.88
CA ASP A 129 5.23 10.33 4.57
C ASP A 129 4.63 11.41 3.65
N LEU A 130 3.50 11.14 3.01
CA LEU A 130 2.79 12.11 2.18
C LEU A 130 1.84 13.01 3.00
N ILE A 131 1.51 12.66 4.24
CA ILE A 131 0.67 13.51 5.10
C ILE A 131 1.22 14.93 5.10
N PHE A 132 2.54 15.06 5.30
CA PHE A 132 3.23 16.35 5.27
C PHE A 132 4.56 16.21 4.49
N PRO A 133 4.86 17.16 3.58
CA PRO A 133 4.05 18.36 3.24
C PRO A 133 3.01 18.12 2.13
N HIS A 134 3.02 16.96 1.44
CA HIS A 134 2.32 16.76 0.16
C HIS A 134 0.80 16.95 0.28
N HIS A 135 0.12 16.18 1.12
CA HIS A 135 -1.34 16.24 1.26
C HIS A 135 -1.83 17.54 1.94
N GLU A 136 -1.06 18.09 2.87
CA GLU A 136 -1.37 19.43 3.43
C GLU A 136 -1.34 20.50 2.33
N ASN A 137 -0.36 20.44 1.44
CA ASN A 137 -0.25 21.36 0.32
C ASN A 137 -1.37 21.17 -0.69
N GLU A 138 -1.78 19.94 -0.97
CA GLU A 138 -2.95 19.65 -1.82
C GLU A 138 -4.25 20.20 -1.23
N ILE A 139 -4.46 20.03 0.08
CA ILE A 139 -5.61 20.61 0.79
C ILE A 139 -5.63 22.13 0.64
N ALA A 140 -4.48 22.77 0.91
CA ALA A 140 -4.38 24.22 0.84
C ALA A 140 -4.68 24.75 -0.57
N GLN A 141 -4.06 24.17 -1.60
CA GLN A 141 -4.28 24.53 -3.01
C GLN A 141 -5.73 24.34 -3.42
N SER A 142 -6.27 23.14 -3.19
CA SER A 142 -7.58 22.74 -3.69
C SER A 142 -8.70 23.51 -3.00
N ARG A 143 -8.64 23.65 -1.68
CA ARG A 143 -9.67 24.38 -0.93
C ARG A 143 -9.66 25.88 -1.24
N CYS A 144 -8.48 26.48 -1.39
CA CYS A 144 -8.39 27.88 -1.74
C CYS A 144 -8.78 28.17 -3.19
N ALA A 145 -8.38 27.32 -4.14
CA ALA A 145 -8.76 27.48 -5.55
C ALA A 145 -10.27 27.26 -5.76
N ASN A 146 -10.83 26.24 -5.12
CA ASN A 146 -12.23 25.83 -5.34
C ASN A 146 -13.22 26.46 -4.34
N GLU A 147 -12.75 27.21 -3.32
CA GLU A 147 -13.56 27.82 -2.26
C GLU A 147 -14.43 26.78 -1.50
N THR A 148 -13.87 25.59 -1.28
CA THR A 148 -14.53 24.47 -0.58
C THR A 148 -14.05 24.36 0.86
N LYS A 149 -14.90 23.73 1.70
CA LYS A 149 -14.52 23.41 3.09
C LYS A 149 -13.77 22.10 3.21
N VAL A 150 -13.98 21.21 2.25
CA VAL A 150 -13.44 19.85 2.24
C VAL A 150 -12.73 19.62 0.91
N PHE A 151 -11.61 18.93 0.91
CA PHE A 151 -10.96 18.39 -0.28
C PHE A 151 -11.30 16.90 -0.44
N ALA A 152 -11.01 16.11 0.60
CA ALA A 152 -11.45 14.72 0.69
C ALA A 152 -12.09 14.44 2.05
N LYS A 153 -13.16 13.62 2.07
CA LYS A 153 -13.91 13.31 3.30
C LYS A 153 -13.14 12.35 4.20
N TYR A 154 -12.46 11.36 3.61
CA TYR A 154 -11.71 10.32 4.32
C TYR A 154 -10.29 10.28 3.83
N TRP A 155 -9.35 10.13 4.78
CA TRP A 155 -7.93 10.05 4.51
C TRP A 155 -7.38 8.71 4.98
N ILE A 156 -6.67 8.00 4.10
CA ILE A 156 -6.07 6.70 4.40
C ILE A 156 -4.57 6.78 4.14
N HIS A 157 -3.77 6.57 5.18
CA HIS A 157 -2.31 6.60 5.08
C HIS A 157 -1.71 5.27 5.51
N ASN A 158 -0.98 4.64 4.59
CA ASN A 158 -0.28 3.40 4.84
C ASN A 158 1.12 3.66 5.41
N ALA A 159 1.52 2.86 6.38
CA ALA A 159 2.91 2.79 6.78
C ALA A 159 3.77 2.10 5.71
N PHE A 160 5.06 1.98 5.98
CA PHE A 160 6.03 1.43 5.03
C PHE A 160 6.16 -0.08 5.16
N ILE A 161 6.58 -0.72 4.05
CA ILE A 161 7.18 -2.04 4.09
C ILE A 161 8.70 -1.85 4.30
N THR A 162 9.24 -2.52 5.31
CA THR A 162 10.68 -2.57 5.59
C THR A 162 11.25 -3.93 5.20
N MET A 163 12.55 -4.01 5.01
CA MET A 163 13.30 -5.26 4.84
C MET A 163 14.41 -5.27 5.86
N SER A 164 14.42 -6.28 6.73
CA SER A 164 15.39 -6.35 7.85
C SER A 164 15.41 -5.07 8.68
N ASN A 165 14.23 -4.51 8.93
CA ASN A 165 13.99 -3.23 9.62
C ASN A 165 14.52 -1.98 8.91
N GLU A 166 14.95 -2.07 7.65
CA GLU A 166 15.37 -0.94 6.84
C GLU A 166 14.29 -0.56 5.80
N LYS A 167 14.08 0.73 5.59
CA LYS A 167 13.13 1.23 4.57
C LYS A 167 13.59 0.81 3.18
N MET A 168 12.69 0.24 2.36
CA MET A 168 12.97 0.01 0.95
C MET A 168 13.27 1.32 0.23
N ALA A 169 14.44 1.41 -0.42
CA ALA A 169 14.84 2.58 -1.18
C ALA A 169 15.57 2.19 -2.48
N LYS A 170 15.34 2.96 -3.56
CA LYS A 170 16.03 2.74 -4.84
C LYS A 170 17.54 2.85 -4.70
N SER A 171 18.02 3.78 -3.87
CA SER A 171 19.43 4.00 -3.58
C SER A 171 20.13 2.83 -2.90
N GLN A 172 19.37 1.99 -2.20
CA GLN A 172 19.89 0.80 -1.50
C GLN A 172 19.77 -0.49 -2.33
N GLY A 173 19.09 -0.42 -3.49
CA GLY A 173 18.91 -1.59 -4.35
C GLY A 173 18.04 -2.70 -3.78
N ASN A 174 17.34 -2.46 -2.64
CA ASN A 174 16.55 -3.44 -1.90
C ASN A 174 15.06 -3.43 -2.27
N ILE A 175 14.70 -2.88 -3.43
CA ILE A 175 13.31 -2.84 -3.88
C ILE A 175 12.87 -4.20 -4.40
N LEU A 176 11.87 -4.77 -3.73
CA LEU A 176 11.17 -5.96 -4.18
C LEU A 176 10.02 -5.59 -5.11
N LYS A 177 10.01 -6.13 -6.32
CA LYS A 177 8.92 -5.91 -7.28
C LYS A 177 7.93 -7.07 -7.18
N ILE A 178 6.64 -6.78 -7.17
CA ILE A 178 5.57 -7.80 -7.13
C ILE A 178 5.76 -8.86 -8.23
N LYS A 179 6.24 -8.47 -9.41
CA LYS A 179 6.53 -9.41 -10.51
C LYS A 179 7.58 -10.48 -10.16
N ASP A 180 8.50 -10.17 -9.25
CA ASP A 180 9.58 -11.09 -8.87
C ASP A 180 9.07 -12.21 -7.95
N PHE A 181 7.91 -12.01 -7.32
CA PHE A 181 7.22 -12.99 -6.48
C PHE A 181 6.14 -13.78 -7.22
N ARG A 182 5.58 -13.23 -8.29
CA ARG A 182 4.36 -13.74 -8.94
C ARG A 182 4.42 -15.23 -9.30
N ASN A 183 5.59 -15.76 -9.62
CA ASN A 183 5.78 -17.16 -10.01
C ASN A 183 6.42 -18.02 -8.90
N LYS A 184 6.78 -17.43 -7.76
CA LYS A 184 7.50 -18.09 -6.68
C LYS A 184 6.65 -18.28 -5.43
N ILE A 185 5.71 -17.37 -5.19
CA ILE A 185 4.92 -17.30 -3.97
C ILE A 185 3.44 -17.16 -4.35
N SER A 186 2.56 -17.93 -3.71
CA SER A 186 1.11 -17.80 -3.91
C SER A 186 0.63 -16.40 -3.53
N GLY A 187 -0.29 -15.85 -4.32
CA GLY A 187 -0.94 -14.57 -4.02
C GLY A 187 -1.64 -14.56 -2.66
N GLN A 188 -2.11 -15.71 -2.17
CA GLN A 188 -2.73 -15.84 -0.85
C GLN A 188 -1.71 -15.68 0.29
N ILE A 189 -0.48 -16.19 0.12
CA ILE A 189 0.62 -15.99 1.10
C ILE A 189 0.95 -14.51 1.19
N ILE A 190 1.13 -13.83 0.03
CA ILE A 190 1.41 -12.40 -0.03
C ILE A 190 0.27 -11.60 0.63
N ARG A 191 -0.98 -11.94 0.33
CA ARG A 191 -2.16 -11.29 0.91
C ARG A 191 -2.22 -11.45 2.42
N LEU A 192 -2.02 -12.66 2.94
CA LEU A 192 -2.02 -12.94 4.37
C LEU A 192 -0.88 -12.18 5.07
N ALA A 193 0.32 -12.16 4.48
CA ALA A 193 1.47 -11.42 4.99
C ALA A 193 1.18 -9.91 5.09
N LEU A 194 0.61 -9.30 4.05
CA LEU A 194 0.23 -7.89 4.08
C LEU A 194 -0.84 -7.57 5.12
N MET A 195 -1.79 -8.48 5.35
CA MET A 195 -2.87 -8.31 6.33
C MET A 195 -2.48 -8.68 7.76
N SER A 196 -1.32 -9.31 7.98
CA SER A 196 -0.85 -9.70 9.32
C SER A 196 -0.49 -8.52 10.21
N THR A 197 -0.28 -7.34 9.62
CA THR A 197 0.00 -6.09 10.31
C THR A 197 -1.04 -5.05 9.95
N HIS A 198 -1.42 -4.20 10.89
CA HIS A 198 -2.34 -3.10 10.61
C HIS A 198 -1.71 -2.14 9.59
N TYR A 199 -2.47 -1.67 8.60
CA TYR A 199 -1.95 -0.85 7.51
C TYR A 199 -1.24 0.45 7.96
N LYS A 200 -1.53 0.95 9.17
CA LYS A 200 -0.86 2.11 9.79
C LYS A 200 0.47 1.76 10.47
N GLN A 201 0.84 0.48 10.56
CA GLN A 201 2.07 0.03 11.20
C GLN A 201 3.07 -0.48 10.16
N PRO A 202 4.37 -0.24 10.35
CA PRO A 202 5.39 -0.80 9.47
C PRO A 202 5.32 -2.33 9.44
N LEU A 203 5.44 -2.90 8.23
CA LEU A 203 5.50 -4.34 8.02
C LEU A 203 6.92 -4.72 7.61
N ASP A 204 7.60 -5.53 8.43
CA ASP A 204 8.91 -6.08 8.06
C ASP A 204 8.74 -7.32 7.19
N TRP A 205 9.08 -7.16 5.91
CA TRP A 205 8.98 -8.20 4.90
C TRP A 205 10.22 -9.08 4.94
N ASN A 206 10.07 -10.33 5.35
CA ASN A 206 11.16 -11.29 5.46
C ASN A 206 10.68 -12.71 5.17
N ASP A 207 11.61 -13.65 4.96
CA ASP A 207 11.32 -15.03 4.64
C ASP A 207 10.57 -15.76 5.75
N LYS A 208 10.81 -15.39 7.01
CA LYS A 208 10.10 -15.95 8.16
C LYS A 208 8.61 -15.62 8.10
N LEU A 209 8.25 -14.36 7.84
CA LEU A 209 6.86 -13.94 7.68
C LEU A 209 6.15 -14.75 6.60
N LEU A 210 6.80 -14.92 5.44
CA LEU A 210 6.23 -15.67 4.32
C LEU A 210 6.06 -17.15 4.67
N SER A 211 7.05 -17.76 5.32
CA SER A 211 6.97 -19.14 5.79
C SER A 211 5.87 -19.34 6.83
N ASP A 212 5.73 -18.42 7.78
CA ASP A 212 4.68 -18.48 8.80
C ASP A 212 3.27 -18.37 8.17
N CYS A 213 3.11 -17.50 7.16
CA CYS A 213 1.86 -17.39 6.39
C CYS A 213 1.56 -18.65 5.57
N GLU A 214 2.57 -19.23 4.91
CA GLU A 214 2.42 -20.49 4.16
C GLU A 214 2.01 -21.62 5.09
N ASN A 215 2.68 -21.77 6.23
CA ASN A 215 2.35 -22.78 7.25
C ASN A 215 0.93 -22.59 7.82
N THR A 216 0.48 -21.35 7.95
CA THR A 216 -0.89 -21.04 8.40
C THR A 216 -1.91 -21.49 7.36
N LEU A 217 -1.71 -21.16 6.10
CA LEU A 217 -2.58 -21.58 5.01
C LEU A 217 -2.59 -23.12 4.86
N ASP A 218 -1.43 -23.77 4.99
CA ASP A 218 -1.33 -25.24 4.98
C ASP A 218 -2.21 -25.90 6.04
N LYS A 219 -2.21 -25.34 7.26
CA LYS A 219 -3.08 -25.84 8.32
C LYS A 219 -4.55 -25.59 7.99
N TRP A 220 -4.89 -24.41 7.46
CA TRP A 220 -6.25 -24.04 7.14
C TRP A 220 -6.83 -24.89 6.00
N TYR A 221 -6.05 -25.18 4.96
CA TYR A 221 -6.47 -26.08 3.87
C TYR A 221 -6.75 -27.51 4.29
N ARG A 222 -6.28 -27.97 5.45
CA ARG A 222 -6.60 -29.34 5.97
C ARG A 222 -8.07 -29.51 6.36
N VAL A 223 -8.78 -28.43 6.66
CA VAL A 223 -10.21 -28.45 7.00
C VAL A 223 -11.10 -28.04 5.82
N TYR A 224 -10.50 -27.79 4.65
CA TYR A 224 -11.24 -27.43 3.45
C TYR A 224 -12.07 -28.63 2.95
N SER A 225 -13.34 -28.39 2.57
CA SER A 225 -14.24 -29.37 1.97
C SER A 225 -14.74 -28.88 0.62
N SER A 226 -14.95 -29.80 -0.34
CA SER A 226 -15.54 -29.47 -1.65
C SER A 226 -17.04 -29.15 -1.57
N ASP A 227 -17.73 -29.62 -0.52
CA ASP A 227 -19.18 -29.49 -0.36
C ASP A 227 -19.60 -28.29 0.48
N LEU A 228 -18.77 -27.21 0.47
CA LEU A 228 -18.95 -26.03 1.27
C LEU A 228 -20.20 -25.23 0.87
N LYS A 229 -20.92 -24.78 1.88
CA LYS A 229 -22.00 -23.81 1.71
C LYS A 229 -21.46 -22.40 2.01
N SER A 230 -21.62 -21.49 1.06
CA SER A 230 -21.32 -20.08 1.33
C SER A 230 -22.28 -19.55 2.39
N ILE A 231 -21.72 -19.04 3.49
CA ILE A 231 -22.47 -18.48 4.61
C ILE A 231 -22.16 -16.99 4.73
N LYS A 232 -23.17 -16.18 4.99
CA LYS A 232 -22.96 -14.77 5.34
C LYS A 232 -22.14 -14.69 6.62
N VAL A 233 -21.00 -14.01 6.57
CA VAL A 233 -20.13 -13.81 7.74
C VAL A 233 -20.86 -12.87 8.73
N PRO A 234 -21.03 -13.29 10.00
CA PRO A 234 -21.68 -12.47 11.02
C PRO A 234 -20.89 -11.19 11.34
N ASP A 235 -21.61 -10.13 11.74
CA ASP A 235 -21.00 -8.82 12.06
C ASP A 235 -20.01 -8.90 13.24
N GLU A 236 -20.21 -9.82 14.19
CA GLU A 236 -19.28 -10.05 15.31
C GLU A 236 -17.88 -10.47 14.81
N ILE A 237 -17.84 -11.26 13.74
CA ILE A 237 -16.58 -11.68 13.10
C ILE A 237 -15.97 -10.51 12.32
N LEU A 238 -16.82 -9.70 11.64
CA LEU A 238 -16.41 -8.56 10.83
C LEU A 238 -16.02 -7.33 11.67
N LYS A 239 -16.41 -7.27 12.95
CA LYS A 239 -16.22 -6.11 13.82
C LYS A 239 -14.81 -5.49 13.75
N PRO A 240 -13.70 -6.25 13.77
CA PRO A 240 -12.37 -5.65 13.64
C PRO A 240 -12.18 -4.88 12.33
N LEU A 241 -12.81 -5.30 11.23
CA LEU A 241 -12.73 -4.60 9.96
C LEU A 241 -13.50 -3.27 9.97
N TYR A 242 -14.54 -3.15 10.79
CA TYR A 242 -15.26 -1.88 11.01
C TYR A 242 -14.47 -0.92 11.91
N GLU A 243 -13.48 -1.42 12.64
CA GLU A 243 -12.60 -0.65 13.51
C GLU A 243 -11.30 -0.32 12.76
N ASP A 244 -11.36 0.64 11.84
CA ASP A 244 -10.20 1.13 11.05
C ASP A 244 -9.46 0.02 10.29
N LEU A 245 -10.19 -0.92 9.68
CA LEU A 245 -9.63 -2.04 8.90
C LEU A 245 -8.59 -2.86 9.69
N ASN A 246 -8.88 -3.16 10.95
CA ASN A 246 -8.00 -3.97 11.81
C ASN A 246 -7.94 -5.43 11.33
N THR A 247 -7.18 -5.66 10.25
CA THR A 247 -6.98 -6.99 9.66
C THR A 247 -6.30 -7.98 10.59
N PRO A 248 -5.31 -7.60 11.46
CA PRO A 248 -4.78 -8.52 12.46
C PRO A 248 -5.85 -9.03 13.42
N GLY A 249 -6.74 -8.15 13.89
CA GLY A 249 -7.88 -8.54 14.72
C GLY A 249 -8.84 -9.50 14.01
N TYR A 250 -9.08 -9.28 12.73
CA TYR A 250 -9.89 -10.20 11.91
C TYR A 250 -9.21 -11.56 11.74
N ILE A 251 -7.89 -11.59 11.48
CA ILE A 251 -7.11 -12.84 11.39
C ILE A 251 -7.16 -13.61 12.72
N ALA A 252 -7.12 -12.92 13.86
CA ALA A 252 -7.30 -13.57 15.16
C ALA A 252 -8.67 -14.27 15.27
N ASN A 253 -9.76 -13.65 14.75
CA ASN A 253 -11.06 -14.29 14.66
C ASN A 253 -11.04 -15.52 13.75
N LEU A 254 -10.31 -15.48 12.63
CA LEU A 254 -10.13 -16.66 11.76
C LEU A 254 -9.43 -17.81 12.48
N HIS A 255 -8.40 -17.56 13.28
CA HIS A 255 -7.76 -18.59 14.10
C HIS A 255 -8.73 -19.22 15.10
N ASN A 256 -9.57 -18.43 15.76
CA ASN A 256 -10.60 -18.94 16.67
C ASN A 256 -11.65 -19.82 15.93
N LEU A 257 -12.05 -19.42 14.72
CA LEU A 257 -12.95 -20.23 13.88
C LEU A 257 -12.26 -21.51 13.40
N PHE A 258 -10.98 -21.44 13.05
CA PHE A 258 -10.21 -22.61 12.65
C PHE A 258 -10.12 -23.66 13.77
N GLU A 259 -9.90 -23.25 15.02
CA GLU A 259 -9.89 -24.18 16.17
C GLU A 259 -11.20 -24.95 16.32
N LYS A 260 -12.36 -24.31 16.02
CA LYS A 260 -13.67 -24.97 15.98
C LYS A 260 -13.77 -25.90 14.77
N ALA A 261 -13.33 -25.43 13.60
CA ALA A 261 -13.36 -26.18 12.35
C ALA A 261 -12.55 -27.50 12.44
N THR A 262 -11.42 -27.52 13.15
CA THR A 262 -10.63 -28.73 13.40
C THR A 262 -11.39 -29.79 14.20
N LYS A 263 -12.43 -29.40 14.94
CA LYS A 263 -13.33 -30.29 15.70
C LYS A 263 -14.59 -30.67 14.91
N GLY A 264 -14.68 -30.26 13.63
CA GLY A 264 -15.84 -30.49 12.78
C GLY A 264 -16.96 -29.43 12.95
N GLU A 265 -16.71 -28.33 13.68
CA GLU A 265 -17.73 -27.33 13.98
C GLU A 265 -17.52 -26.06 13.12
N GLY A 266 -18.54 -25.64 12.39
CA GLY A 266 -18.56 -24.35 11.69
C GLY A 266 -17.54 -24.23 10.54
N ILE A 267 -17.21 -25.29 9.85
CA ILE A 267 -16.26 -25.32 8.72
C ILE A 267 -16.71 -24.31 7.63
N ASP A 268 -18.00 -24.33 7.26
CA ASP A 268 -18.56 -23.42 6.25
C ASP A 268 -18.37 -21.93 6.63
N LEU A 269 -18.55 -21.62 7.93
CA LEU A 269 -18.36 -20.27 8.43
C LEU A 269 -16.87 -19.86 8.38
N PHE A 270 -15.97 -20.75 8.79
CA PHE A 270 -14.54 -20.49 8.74
C PHE A 270 -14.08 -20.20 7.31
N ILE A 271 -14.46 -21.08 6.35
CA ILE A 271 -14.05 -20.90 4.95
C ILE A 271 -14.68 -19.64 4.36
N SER A 272 -15.98 -19.39 4.60
CA SER A 272 -16.64 -18.16 4.13
C SER A 272 -15.98 -16.91 4.69
N ALA A 273 -15.54 -16.93 5.95
CA ALA A 273 -14.80 -15.83 6.56
C ALA A 273 -13.40 -15.65 5.95
N CYS A 274 -12.68 -16.74 5.61
CA CYS A 274 -11.42 -16.64 4.87
C CYS A 274 -11.64 -16.05 3.47
N GLN A 275 -12.66 -16.53 2.75
CA GLN A 275 -12.99 -16.05 1.40
C GLN A 275 -13.43 -14.59 1.40
N PHE A 276 -14.05 -14.09 2.46
CA PHE A 276 -14.45 -12.69 2.61
C PHE A 276 -13.28 -11.73 2.45
N ILE A 277 -12.09 -12.10 2.93
CA ILE A 277 -10.86 -11.32 2.78
C ILE A 277 -9.97 -11.82 1.63
N GLY A 278 -10.48 -12.69 0.76
CA GLY A 278 -9.78 -13.20 -0.44
C GLY A 278 -8.73 -14.28 -0.15
N LEU A 279 -8.89 -15.04 0.93
CA LEU A 279 -8.09 -16.22 1.24
C LEU A 279 -8.91 -17.49 0.98
N MET A 280 -8.24 -18.63 0.75
CA MET A 280 -8.85 -19.95 0.53
C MET A 280 -9.90 -19.99 -0.60
N ASN A 281 -9.62 -19.26 -1.69
CA ASN A 281 -10.47 -19.25 -2.90
C ASN A 281 -10.17 -20.42 -3.85
N GLU A 282 -9.12 -21.17 -3.59
CA GLU A 282 -8.67 -22.31 -4.37
C GLU A 282 -9.09 -23.61 -3.67
N SER A 283 -9.17 -24.73 -4.41
CA SER A 283 -9.37 -26.04 -3.78
C SER A 283 -8.09 -26.53 -3.09
N THR A 284 -8.23 -27.51 -2.20
CA THR A 284 -7.06 -28.18 -1.58
C THR A 284 -6.14 -28.80 -2.62
N GLU A 285 -6.70 -29.32 -3.73
CA GLU A 285 -5.91 -29.87 -4.82
C GLU A 285 -5.08 -28.79 -5.51
N GLN A 286 -5.68 -27.66 -5.86
CA GLN A 286 -4.98 -26.52 -6.46
C GLN A 286 -3.87 -25.99 -5.54
N TRP A 287 -4.14 -25.90 -4.23
CA TRP A 287 -3.13 -25.51 -3.24
C TRP A 287 -1.96 -26.51 -3.18
N ASN A 288 -2.26 -27.81 -3.16
CA ASN A 288 -1.25 -28.86 -3.16
C ASN A 288 -0.45 -28.88 -4.46
N ASP A 289 -1.07 -28.66 -5.60
CA ASP A 289 -0.39 -28.58 -6.90
C ASP A 289 0.57 -27.39 -6.97
N PHE A 290 0.17 -26.24 -6.41
CA PHE A 290 1.07 -25.11 -6.26
C PHE A 290 2.32 -25.49 -5.45
N LYS A 291 2.15 -26.19 -4.33
CA LYS A 291 3.26 -26.64 -3.48
C LYS A 291 4.17 -27.66 -4.19
N LYS A 292 3.58 -28.64 -4.88
CA LYS A 292 4.34 -29.62 -5.67
C LYS A 292 5.18 -28.96 -6.75
N ASN A 293 4.62 -27.97 -7.46
CA ASN A 293 5.33 -27.24 -8.52
C ASN A 293 6.45 -26.34 -7.98
N LYS A 294 6.39 -25.97 -6.70
CA LYS A 294 7.42 -25.20 -6.00
C LYS A 294 8.57 -26.09 -5.47
N ALA A 295 8.28 -27.38 -5.21
CA ALA A 295 9.27 -28.30 -4.68
C ALA A 295 10.42 -28.52 -5.67
N SER A 296 11.65 -28.43 -5.17
CA SER A 296 12.86 -28.68 -5.95
C SER A 296 13.13 -30.17 -6.19
N ILE A 297 12.40 -31.04 -5.49
CA ILE A 297 12.56 -32.50 -5.49
C ILE A 297 11.31 -33.13 -6.09
N SER A 298 11.47 -34.02 -7.05
CA SER A 298 10.34 -34.74 -7.66
C SER A 298 9.72 -35.77 -6.72
N GLU A 299 8.45 -36.09 -6.93
CA GLU A 299 7.73 -37.11 -6.14
C GLU A 299 8.46 -38.50 -6.17
N SER A 300 9.09 -38.81 -7.29
CA SER A 300 9.88 -40.07 -7.43
C SER A 300 11.15 -40.02 -6.58
N GLU A 301 11.83 -38.90 -6.50
CA GLU A 301 13.01 -38.73 -5.64
C GLU A 301 12.62 -38.78 -4.15
N ILE A 302 11.51 -38.14 -3.75
CA ILE A 302 10.98 -38.23 -2.39
C ILE A 302 10.69 -39.68 -2.00
N LYS A 303 10.00 -40.43 -2.86
CA LYS A 303 9.72 -41.86 -2.63
C LYS A 303 10.98 -42.69 -2.47
N ASN A 304 11.99 -42.43 -3.30
CA ASN A 304 13.27 -43.10 -3.21
C ASN A 304 14.00 -42.75 -1.89
N MET A 305 14.05 -41.47 -1.51
CA MET A 305 14.67 -41.03 -0.25
C MET A 305 13.96 -41.62 0.98
N LEU A 306 12.62 -41.67 0.98
CA LEU A 306 11.85 -42.32 2.05
C LEU A 306 12.20 -43.81 2.16
N SER A 307 12.30 -44.54 1.03
CA SER A 307 12.70 -45.95 1.01
C SER A 307 14.14 -46.13 1.55
N LEU A 308 15.08 -45.25 1.17
CA LEU A 308 16.45 -45.28 1.67
C LEU A 308 16.51 -45.01 3.19
N ARG A 309 15.69 -44.07 3.68
CA ARG A 309 15.57 -43.77 5.11
C ARG A 309 15.06 -44.96 5.91
N ASP A 310 14.01 -45.62 5.40
CA ASP A 310 13.45 -46.80 6.08
C ASP A 310 14.48 -47.95 6.13
N LYS A 311 15.19 -48.22 5.05
CA LYS A 311 16.30 -49.19 5.03
C LYS A 311 17.42 -48.82 6.01
N ALA A 312 17.77 -47.55 6.10
CA ALA A 312 18.78 -47.11 7.07
C ALA A 312 18.31 -47.35 8.52
N ARG A 313 17.00 -47.13 8.81
CA ARG A 313 16.43 -47.43 10.13
C ARG A 313 16.41 -48.91 10.44
N GLU A 314 16.00 -49.78 9.47
CA GLU A 314 16.04 -51.26 9.61
C GLU A 314 17.43 -51.76 9.93
N ASN A 315 18.44 -51.17 9.27
CA ASN A 315 19.85 -51.48 9.51
C ASN A 315 20.46 -50.76 10.74
N LYS A 316 19.64 -50.07 11.57
CA LYS A 316 20.01 -49.33 12.77
C LYS A 316 21.05 -48.21 12.47
N ASN A 317 21.16 -47.78 11.21
CA ASN A 317 21.99 -46.62 10.82
C ASN A 317 21.21 -45.30 10.99
N TYR A 318 21.05 -44.92 12.25
CA TYR A 318 20.25 -43.73 12.60
C TYR A 318 20.87 -42.43 12.07
N LYS A 319 22.20 -42.36 11.98
CA LYS A 319 22.90 -41.18 11.45
C LYS A 319 22.52 -40.91 9.98
N GLU A 320 22.45 -41.94 9.17
CA GLU A 320 22.06 -41.82 7.76
C GLU A 320 20.55 -41.56 7.64
N ALA A 321 19.73 -42.17 8.48
CA ALA A 321 18.29 -41.91 8.51
C ALA A 321 17.96 -40.45 8.88
N ASP A 322 18.74 -39.86 9.79
CA ASP A 322 18.60 -38.45 10.17
C ASP A 322 19.08 -37.51 9.07
N ARG A 323 20.21 -37.82 8.40
CA ARG A 323 20.69 -37.06 7.25
C ARG A 323 19.63 -37.00 6.14
N ILE A 324 19.04 -38.14 5.79
CA ILE A 324 17.98 -38.21 4.74
C ILE A 324 16.72 -37.43 5.19
N ARG A 325 16.36 -37.47 6.48
CA ARG A 325 15.26 -36.67 6.99
C ARG A 325 15.50 -35.16 6.82
N ASP A 326 16.73 -34.73 7.08
CA ASP A 326 17.09 -33.30 7.03
C ASP A 326 17.25 -32.79 5.58
N GLU A 327 17.42 -33.70 4.61
CA GLU A 327 17.41 -33.41 3.18
C GLU A 327 16.01 -33.41 2.55
N LEU A 328 14.99 -34.05 3.20
CA LEU A 328 13.59 -34.08 2.79
C LEU A 328 12.81 -32.86 3.29
#